data_88d9bbedfb5e0dea3ab9106c03a33470
#
_entry.id   88d9bbedfb5e0dea3ab9106c03a33470
#
_cell.length_a   1.000
_cell.length_b   1.000
_cell.length_c   1.000
_cell.angle_alpha   90.00
_cell.angle_beta   90.00
_cell.angle_gamma   90.00
#
_symmetry.space_group_name_H-M   'P 1'
#
loop_
_entity.id
_entity.type
_entity.pdbx_description
1 polymer ?
#
loop_
_entity_poly.entity_id
_entity_poly.type
_entity_poly.pdbx_seq_one_letter_code
_entity_poly.pdbx_strand_id
1 'polypeptide(L)'
;MNIFTFTGNLGKDCEVKYLQSGTATCTFSVAVKSGFGDNVKTSWPRCTIFGKRAESKLPEYLKKGAQVCISGELSLDEWQGQDGTTQKMLSVNVREIDLIGGNPQSAAAPTPSAAQPSAQGNFQAPDNFDSDQDIPF
;
A
#
# COMPACT_ATOMS: atom_id res chain seq x y z
N MET A 1 -4.79 -25.16 -5.65
CA MET A 1 -5.12 -23.97 -4.84
C MET A 1 -4.39 -22.78 -5.39
N ASN A 2 -5.08 -21.67 -5.64
CA ASN A 2 -4.46 -20.46 -6.20
C ASN A 2 -4.65 -19.33 -5.20
N ILE A 3 -3.63 -19.03 -4.45
CA ILE A 3 -3.65 -17.98 -3.46
C ILE A 3 -2.42 -17.12 -3.64
N PHE A 4 -2.65 -15.86 -3.90
CA PHE A 4 -1.57 -14.88 -4.08
C PHE A 4 -1.80 -13.76 -3.09
N THR A 5 -0.83 -13.54 -2.21
CA THR A 5 -0.94 -12.51 -1.17
C THR A 5 0.22 -11.54 -1.29
N PHE A 6 -0.09 -10.28 -1.20
CA PHE A 6 0.91 -9.24 -1.35
C PHE A 6 0.46 -7.94 -0.68
N THR A 7 1.41 -7.06 -0.45
CA THR A 7 1.13 -5.73 0.06
C THR A 7 1.60 -4.71 -0.96
N GLY A 8 0.99 -3.57 -0.95
CA GLY A 8 1.39 -2.50 -1.85
C GLY A 8 0.55 -1.26 -1.65
N ASN A 9 0.77 -0.29 -2.53
CA ASN A 9 0.05 0.97 -2.45
C ASN A 9 -0.77 1.17 -3.73
N LEU A 10 -1.96 1.73 -3.59
CA LEU A 10 -2.78 2.00 -4.75
C LEU A 10 -2.15 3.09 -5.60
N GLY A 11 -2.11 2.87 -6.89
CA GLY A 11 -1.58 3.86 -7.82
C GLY A 11 -2.58 4.92 -8.21
N LYS A 12 -3.86 4.64 -8.03
CA LYS A 12 -4.92 5.59 -8.30
C LYS A 12 -6.15 5.16 -7.52
N ASP A 13 -7.13 6.04 -7.46
CA ASP A 13 -8.38 5.72 -6.79
C ASP A 13 -9.06 4.53 -7.46
N CYS A 14 -9.78 3.77 -6.68
CA CYS A 14 -10.50 2.63 -7.24
C CYS A 14 -11.68 3.11 -8.09
N GLU A 15 -12.11 2.25 -9.00
CA GLU A 15 -13.21 2.56 -9.87
C GLU A 15 -14.30 1.52 -9.67
N VAL A 16 -15.50 1.96 -9.35
CA VAL A 16 -16.62 1.06 -9.12
C VAL A 16 -17.51 1.07 -10.37
N LYS A 17 -17.80 -0.12 -10.86
CA LYS A 17 -18.68 -0.29 -12.03
C LYS A 17 -19.66 -1.39 -11.73
N TYR A 18 -20.78 -1.39 -12.45
CA TYR A 18 -21.77 -2.43 -12.33
C TYR A 18 -21.80 -3.23 -13.62
N LEU A 19 -21.79 -4.56 -13.46
CA LEU A 19 -21.92 -5.44 -14.61
C LEU A 19 -23.37 -5.51 -15.06
N GLN A 20 -23.58 -6.08 -16.23
CA GLN A 20 -24.94 -6.21 -16.75
C GLN A 20 -25.79 -7.06 -15.83
N SER A 21 -25.18 -7.96 -15.08
CA SER A 21 -25.92 -8.78 -14.14
C SER A 21 -26.31 -8.03 -12.87
N GLY A 22 -25.91 -6.78 -12.74
CA GLY A 22 -26.18 -6.01 -11.54
C GLY A 22 -25.11 -6.15 -10.47
N THR A 23 -24.10 -6.95 -10.71
CA THR A 23 -23.03 -7.14 -9.73
C THR A 23 -22.06 -5.96 -9.77
N ALA A 24 -21.77 -5.40 -8.61
CA ALA A 24 -20.81 -4.31 -8.53
C ALA A 24 -19.40 -4.86 -8.61
N THR A 25 -18.51 -4.12 -9.23
CA THR A 25 -17.09 -4.46 -9.24
C THR A 25 -16.31 -3.20 -8.88
N CYS A 26 -15.26 -3.39 -8.09
CA CYS A 26 -14.35 -2.31 -7.75
C CYS A 26 -12.97 -2.70 -8.25
N THR A 27 -12.43 -1.93 -9.18
CA THR A 27 -11.16 -2.24 -9.81
C THR A 27 -10.12 -1.18 -9.47
N PHE A 28 -8.92 -1.61 -9.18
CA PHE A 28 -7.82 -0.71 -8.85
C PHE A 28 -6.49 -1.38 -9.17
N SER A 29 -5.44 -0.59 -9.26
CA SER A 29 -4.08 -1.10 -9.48
C SER A 29 -3.23 -0.86 -8.26
N VAL A 30 -2.39 -1.81 -7.94
CA VAL A 30 -1.55 -1.74 -6.76
C VAL A 30 -0.09 -1.82 -7.17
N ALA A 31 0.72 -0.94 -6.61
CA ALA A 31 2.15 -0.96 -6.85
C ALA A 31 2.79 -1.94 -5.87
N VAL A 32 3.31 -3.02 -6.38
CA VAL A 32 3.96 -4.05 -5.57
C VAL A 32 5.45 -4.01 -5.87
N LYS A 33 6.23 -3.75 -4.84
CA LYS A 33 7.67 -3.66 -5.00
C LYS A 33 8.33 -4.98 -4.65
N SER A 34 9.31 -5.36 -5.41
CA SER A 34 10.09 -6.56 -5.13
C SER A 34 11.56 -6.27 -5.40
N GLY A 35 12.42 -6.92 -4.64
CA GLY A 35 13.86 -6.73 -4.79
C GLY A 35 14.44 -5.82 -3.73
N PHE A 36 15.74 -5.63 -3.78
CA PHE A 36 16.44 -4.82 -2.81
C PHE A 36 17.43 -3.89 -3.50
N GLY A 37 17.68 -2.78 -2.87
CA GLY A 37 18.70 -1.86 -3.33
C GLY A 37 18.39 -1.32 -4.71
N ASP A 38 19.36 -1.43 -5.59
CA ASP A 38 19.20 -0.90 -6.94
C ASP A 38 18.41 -1.83 -7.84
N ASN A 39 18.03 -3.01 -7.37
CA ASN A 39 17.31 -3.97 -8.17
C ASN A 39 15.82 -4.01 -7.84
N VAL A 40 15.27 -2.94 -7.34
CA VAL A 40 13.86 -2.90 -7.00
C VAL A 40 13.04 -2.79 -8.29
N LYS A 41 12.05 -3.65 -8.41
CA LYS A 41 11.11 -3.62 -9.53
C LYS A 41 9.72 -3.41 -8.98
N THR A 42 8.90 -2.67 -9.70
CA THR A 42 7.53 -2.44 -9.31
C THR A 42 6.61 -3.12 -10.31
N SER A 43 5.72 -3.94 -9.81
CA SER A 43 4.69 -4.59 -10.61
C SER A 43 3.35 -3.95 -10.31
N TRP A 44 2.47 -3.93 -11.30
CA TRP A 44 1.18 -3.27 -11.18
C TRP A 44 0.03 -4.22 -11.47
N PRO A 45 -0.24 -5.18 -10.59
CA PRO A 45 -1.38 -6.05 -10.81
C PRO A 45 -2.69 -5.27 -10.72
N ARG A 46 -3.64 -5.69 -11.54
CA ARG A 46 -4.98 -5.12 -11.50
C ARG A 46 -5.79 -5.94 -10.52
N CYS A 47 -6.38 -5.31 -9.55
CA CYS A 47 -7.14 -5.99 -8.53
C CYS A 47 -8.62 -5.68 -8.71
N THR A 48 -9.46 -6.69 -8.57
CA THR A 48 -10.89 -6.54 -8.74
C THR A 48 -11.61 -7.18 -7.56
N ILE A 49 -12.52 -6.43 -6.96
CA ILE A 49 -13.39 -6.91 -5.90
C ILE A 49 -14.78 -6.99 -6.49
N PHE A 50 -15.45 -8.12 -6.26
CA PHE A 50 -16.78 -8.32 -6.81
C PHE A 50 -17.83 -8.35 -5.71
N GLY A 51 -19.05 -7.96 -6.06
CA GLY A 51 -20.22 -8.15 -5.23
C GLY A 51 -20.37 -7.13 -4.13
N LYS A 52 -20.91 -7.57 -3.02
CA LYS A 52 -21.30 -6.66 -1.95
C LYS A 52 -20.13 -5.87 -1.38
N ARG A 53 -18.95 -6.42 -1.41
CA ARG A 53 -17.78 -5.68 -0.93
C ARG A 53 -17.49 -4.48 -1.80
N ALA A 54 -17.73 -4.58 -3.10
CA ALA A 54 -17.53 -3.47 -4.00
C ALA A 54 -18.60 -2.38 -3.79
N GLU A 55 -19.74 -2.74 -3.23
CA GLU A 55 -20.78 -1.78 -2.93
C GLU A 55 -20.66 -1.19 -1.53
N SER A 56 -19.78 -1.74 -0.70
CA SER A 56 -19.67 -1.30 0.68
C SER A 56 -18.91 0.02 0.75
N LYS A 57 -18.56 0.42 1.95
CA LYS A 57 -17.76 1.62 2.12
C LYS A 57 -16.30 1.42 1.77
N LEU A 58 -15.90 0.21 1.47
CA LEU A 58 -14.52 -0.12 1.17
C LEU A 58 -13.94 0.75 0.05
N PRO A 59 -14.64 0.98 -1.06
CA PRO A 59 -14.09 1.83 -2.10
C PRO A 59 -13.76 3.24 -1.64
N GLU A 60 -14.42 3.73 -0.62
CA GLU A 60 -14.14 5.06 -0.12
C GLU A 60 -12.76 5.15 0.49
N TYR A 61 -12.21 4.03 0.94
CA TYR A 61 -10.90 3.98 1.53
C TYR A 61 -9.82 3.57 0.53
N LEU A 62 -10.22 3.11 -0.64
CA LEU A 62 -9.28 2.66 -1.66
C LEU A 62 -8.92 3.82 -2.58
N LYS A 63 -8.15 4.74 -2.04
CA LYS A 63 -7.74 5.93 -2.76
C LYS A 63 -6.25 5.85 -3.09
N LYS A 64 -5.83 6.69 -4.03
CA LYS A 64 -4.44 6.72 -4.43
C LYS A 64 -3.54 6.87 -3.21
N GLY A 65 -2.54 6.03 -3.13
CA GLY A 65 -1.59 6.05 -2.03
C GLY A 65 -1.96 5.19 -0.84
N ALA A 66 -3.19 4.66 -0.79
CA ALA A 66 -3.58 3.80 0.32
C ALA A 66 -2.75 2.52 0.31
N GLN A 67 -2.32 2.10 1.47
CA GLN A 67 -1.52 0.89 1.59
C GLN A 67 -2.43 -0.26 1.98
N VAL A 68 -2.33 -1.33 1.24
CA VAL A 68 -3.23 -2.47 1.41
C VAL A 68 -2.46 -3.79 1.44
N CYS A 69 -3.05 -4.78 2.10
CA CYS A 69 -2.64 -6.16 2.00
C CYS A 69 -3.77 -6.91 1.32
N ILE A 70 -3.46 -7.63 0.28
CA ILE A 70 -4.47 -8.27 -0.54
C ILE A 70 -4.15 -9.76 -0.66
N SER A 71 -5.19 -10.57 -0.57
CA SER A 71 -5.11 -11.99 -0.84
C SER A 71 -6.22 -12.35 -1.83
N GLY A 72 -5.88 -13.10 -2.84
CA GLY A 72 -6.85 -13.47 -3.85
C GLY A 72 -6.29 -14.46 -4.85
N GLU A 73 -6.99 -14.61 -5.95
CA GLU A 73 -6.58 -15.52 -7.01
C GLU A 73 -5.86 -14.73 -8.09
N LEU A 74 -4.69 -15.21 -8.46
CA LEU A 74 -3.89 -14.57 -9.49
C LEU A 74 -4.18 -15.19 -10.85
N SER A 75 -4.34 -14.36 -11.85
CA SER A 75 -4.44 -14.81 -13.22
C SER A 75 -3.62 -13.91 -14.12
N LEU A 76 -3.28 -14.42 -15.28
CA LEU A 76 -2.58 -13.64 -16.28
C LEU A 76 -3.53 -13.48 -17.45
N ASP A 77 -3.96 -12.26 -17.67
CA ASP A 77 -4.85 -11.97 -18.77
C ASP A 77 -4.03 -11.60 -20.00
N GLU A 78 -4.35 -12.19 -21.13
CA GLU A 78 -3.67 -11.90 -22.38
C GLU A 78 -4.68 -11.46 -23.41
N TRP A 79 -4.33 -10.43 -24.16
CA TRP A 79 -5.19 -9.99 -25.25
C TRP A 79 -4.31 -9.40 -26.33
N GLN A 80 -4.86 -9.32 -27.53
CA GLN A 80 -4.11 -8.73 -28.63
C GLN A 80 -4.44 -7.25 -28.71
N GLY A 81 -3.41 -6.44 -28.74
CA GLY A 81 -3.59 -5.01 -28.91
C GLY A 81 -3.94 -4.68 -30.34
N GLN A 82 -4.28 -3.44 -30.56
CA GLN A 82 -4.69 -3.01 -31.89
C GLN A 82 -3.55 -3.08 -32.88
N ASP A 83 -2.32 -3.07 -32.40
CA ASP A 83 -1.15 -3.16 -33.26
C ASP A 83 -0.71 -4.61 -33.50
N GLY A 84 -1.50 -5.57 -33.07
CA GLY A 84 -1.16 -6.97 -33.28
C GLY A 84 -0.27 -7.58 -32.24
N THR A 85 0.21 -6.81 -31.26
CA THR A 85 1.07 -7.37 -30.23
C THR A 85 0.22 -8.01 -29.13
N THR A 86 0.76 -9.03 -28.50
CA THR A 86 0.11 -9.68 -27.38
C THR A 86 0.40 -8.87 -26.13
N GLN A 87 -0.66 -8.43 -25.46
CA GLN A 87 -0.53 -7.70 -24.21
C GLN A 87 -0.86 -8.66 -23.08
N LYS A 88 -0.17 -8.48 -21.96
CA LYS A 88 -0.37 -9.32 -20.78
C LYS A 88 -0.53 -8.45 -19.56
N MET A 89 -1.41 -8.84 -18.67
CA MET A 89 -1.63 -8.11 -17.45
C MET A 89 -1.90 -9.07 -16.31
N LEU A 90 -1.26 -8.83 -15.19
CA LEU A 90 -1.55 -9.61 -14.00
C LEU A 90 -2.85 -9.11 -13.40
N SER A 91 -3.76 -10.03 -13.19
CA SER A 91 -5.05 -9.72 -12.57
C SER A 91 -5.20 -10.52 -11.29
N VAL A 92 -5.77 -9.91 -10.29
CA VAL A 92 -6.01 -10.54 -9.01
C VAL A 92 -7.48 -10.37 -8.66
N ASN A 93 -8.16 -11.50 -8.50
CA ASN A 93 -9.53 -11.50 -8.03
C ASN A 93 -9.45 -11.50 -6.51
N VAL A 94 -9.74 -10.37 -5.89
CA VAL A 94 -9.50 -10.16 -4.47
C VAL A 94 -10.52 -10.90 -3.63
N ARG A 95 -10.04 -11.72 -2.72
CA ARG A 95 -10.90 -12.39 -1.74
C ARG A 95 -10.85 -11.68 -0.40
N GLU A 96 -9.67 -11.26 0.01
CA GLU A 96 -9.49 -10.58 1.27
C GLU A 96 -8.66 -9.32 1.04
N ILE A 97 -8.97 -8.27 1.76
CA ILE A 97 -8.22 -7.03 1.67
C ILE A 97 -8.22 -6.35 3.02
N ASP A 98 -7.04 -5.93 3.45
CA ASP A 98 -6.87 -5.19 4.68
C ASP A 98 -6.18 -3.88 4.38
N LEU A 99 -6.63 -2.82 5.02
CA LEU A 99 -6.00 -1.51 4.91
C LEU A 99 -4.93 -1.42 5.99
N ILE A 100 -3.69 -1.29 5.55
CA ILE A 100 -2.60 -1.34 6.49
C ILE A 100 -2.16 0.02 6.93
N GLY A 101 -2.07 0.94 6.05
CA GLY A 101 -1.50 2.24 6.34
C GLY A 101 -2.41 3.22 7.00
N GLY A 102 -3.58 2.84 7.37
CA GLY A 102 -4.53 3.77 7.95
C GLY A 102 -5.10 4.67 6.90
N ASN A 103 -5.94 5.58 7.32
CA ASN A 103 -6.58 6.49 6.41
C ASN A 103 -5.56 7.49 5.91
N PRO A 104 -5.47 7.71 4.61
CA PRO A 104 -4.53 8.70 4.10
C PRO A 104 -4.71 10.06 4.71
N GLN A 105 -5.93 10.41 5.07
CA GLN A 105 -6.11 11.68 5.67
C GLN A 105 -5.51 11.71 7.03
N SER A 106 -5.61 10.66 7.77
CA SER A 106 -4.99 10.67 9.06
C SER A 106 -3.52 10.58 8.91
N ALA A 107 -3.06 10.05 7.84
CA ALA A 107 -1.65 9.99 7.69
C ALA A 107 -1.10 11.36 7.60
N ALA A 108 -1.86 12.22 7.16
CA ALA A 108 -1.29 13.44 6.98
C ALA A 108 -1.06 14.09 8.21
N ALA A 109 -1.69 13.82 9.09
CA ALA A 109 -1.60 14.50 10.17
C ALA A 109 -0.42 14.61 10.81
N PRO A 110 0.14 14.29 11.13
CA PRO A 110 1.07 14.35 11.93
C PRO A 110 2.05 14.88 12.09
N THR A 111 2.49 15.14 11.87
CA THR A 111 3.54 15.62 11.97
C THR A 111 3.88 16.15 13.09
N PRO A 112 3.93 16.02 13.67
CA PRO A 112 4.28 16.43 14.70
C PRO A 112 5.29 16.85 15.05
N SER A 113 5.83 16.73 14.55
CA SER A 113 6.78 17.12 14.73
C SER A 113 7.05 17.85 15.65
N ALA A 114 6.59 18.18 15.64
CA ALA A 114 6.68 18.89 16.43
C ALA A 114 7.41 18.84 17.39
N ALA A 115 7.40 18.53 17.56
CA ALA A 115 7.97 18.50 18.44
C ALA A 115 8.95 18.86 18.88
N GLN A 116 9.37 19.09 18.66
CA GLN A 116 10.28 19.27 19.15
C GLN A 116 10.62 19.98 20.02
N PRO A 117 10.72 20.03 20.67
CA PRO A 117 11.00 20.66 21.52
C PRO A 117 11.99 21.05 21.94
N SER A 118 12.37 21.26 21.67
CA SER A 118 13.18 21.76 22.08
C SER A 118 13.65 21.79 23.19
N ALA A 119 13.64 21.35 23.40
CA ALA A 119 14.15 21.25 24.36
C ALA A 119 15.21 21.83 24.57
N GLN A 120 15.41 22.74 24.43
CA GLN A 120 16.37 23.29 24.77
C GLN A 120 16.58 23.11 26.04
N GLY A 121 16.39 22.36 26.44
CA GLY A 121 16.73 22.13 27.59
C GLY A 121 18.06 22.37 27.79
N ASN A 122 18.44 23.06 28.52
CA ASN A 122 19.57 23.24 28.87
C ASN A 122 20.08 22.12 29.49
N PHE A 123 20.48 21.23 28.83
CA PHE A 123 21.16 20.25 29.41
C PHE A 123 22.39 20.83 29.71
N GLN A 124 22.61 21.43 30.73
CA GLN A 124 23.82 21.60 31.25
C GLN A 124 24.24 20.34 31.68
N ALA A 125 25.02 19.79 30.99
CA ALA A 125 25.65 18.59 31.40
C ALA A 125 26.34 18.94 32.65
N PRO A 126 26.25 18.17 33.61
CA PRO A 126 26.97 18.43 34.82
C PRO A 126 28.41 18.40 34.47
N ASP A 127 29.03 19.39 34.83
CA ASP A 127 30.37 19.48 34.53
C ASP A 127 31.20 18.50 35.24
N ASN A 128 30.68 17.76 36.00
CA ASN A 128 31.44 16.85 36.74
C ASN A 128 31.37 15.51 36.22
N PHE A 129 31.41 15.42 34.93
CA PHE A 129 31.51 14.12 34.44
C PHE A 129 32.98 13.88 34.54
N ASP A 130 33.37 13.37 35.58
CA ASP A 130 34.68 12.98 35.76
C ASP A 130 34.93 11.87 34.86
N SER A 131 35.56 12.18 33.86
CA SER A 131 35.73 11.21 32.89
C SER A 131 36.75 10.24 33.24
N ASP A 132 37.30 10.39 34.31
CA ASP A 132 38.30 9.45 34.64
C ASP A 132 37.78 8.24 35.17
N GLN A 133 36.57 8.12 35.19
CA GLN A 133 36.15 7.00 35.66
C GLN A 133 36.29 6.03 34.76
N ASP A 134 37.12 5.35 34.78
CA ASP A 134 37.31 4.24 34.12
C ASP A 134 36.14 3.51 33.85
N ILE A 135 35.75 3.47 32.69
CA ILE A 135 34.86 2.56 32.27
C ILE A 135 35.55 1.34 32.08
N PRO A 136 35.36 0.41 32.79
CA PRO A 136 36.07 -0.81 32.66
C PRO A 136 35.49 -1.56 31.54
N PHE A 137 36.13 -1.75 30.61
CA PHE A 137 35.68 -2.62 29.57
C PHE A 137 36.48 -3.84 29.54
#